data_278f6c444a85e780ef01e1c2f7334a69
#
_entry.id   278f6c444a85e780ef01e1c2f7334a69
#
_cell.length_a   1.000
_cell.length_b   1.000
_cell.length_c   1.000
_cell.angle_alpha   90.00
_cell.angle_beta   90.00
_cell.angle_gamma   90.00
#
_symmetry.space_group_name_H-M   'P 1'
#
loop_
_entity.id
_entity.type
_entity.pdbx_description
1 polymer ?
#
loop_
_entity_poly.entity_id
_entity_poly.type
_entity_poly.pdbx_seq_one_letter_code
_entity_poly.pdbx_strand_id
1 'polypeptide(L)'
;MKKLALFMLLGLLATAGCSAEDKSNETEPSPQESEEAASAVPEAEEFAADLKTPWSIDQAESTFYMTERTGSIVKAEEGSRQRQEVRLKKKLSQASEAGLLGFVLSPDFKSSGEAFAYYTYEEGSVQQNRIVVLKQTEDAWEETRLLLDGIPSGQYHHGGRLKIGPDGKLYATAGDAAADPEIAQDLDSLGGKILRMNLDGTVPDDNPFAGSYVYSYGHRNPQGLAWAEDGTLYASEHGPSANDEINRIEAGKNYGWPVIQGKQEKEGMETPLFTSGEDNTWAPSGIAIKDGKLYAAALRGTAVLEFNLESGELKELITGAGRIRDVLLSDDILYFASNNTDGRGNPGPNDDKLYKIQLSE
;
A
#
# COMPACT_ATOMS: atom_id res chain seq x y z
N MET A 1 46.40 29.32 28.65
CA MET A 1 47.02 29.50 29.99
C MET A 1 46.15 28.77 31.00
N LYS A 2 46.76 27.78 31.66
CA LYS A 2 46.53 27.30 33.05
C LYS A 2 45.09 26.83 33.40
N LYS A 3 44.84 25.70 34.04
CA LYS A 3 45.45 24.50 34.64
C LYS A 3 44.30 23.71 35.20
N LEU A 4 44.07 22.46 34.96
CA LEU A 4 44.56 21.21 35.64
C LEU A 4 44.36 21.20 37.18
N ALA A 5 43.53 20.26 37.67
CA ALA A 5 43.64 19.49 38.92
C ALA A 5 42.50 18.44 38.98
N LEU A 6 42.77 17.33 38.94
CA LEU A 6 43.04 15.98 39.45
C LEU A 6 43.00 15.94 41.00
N PHE A 7 42.07 15.13 41.60
CA PHE A 7 42.31 14.45 42.87
C PHE A 7 41.63 13.08 42.92
N MET A 8 42.52 12.10 43.06
CA MET A 8 42.25 10.73 43.50
C MET A 8 42.17 10.71 45.00
N LEU A 9 41.36 9.85 45.63
CA LEU A 9 41.75 9.14 46.82
C LEU A 9 40.98 7.85 47.03
N LEU A 10 41.74 6.90 47.34
CA LEU A 10 41.65 5.47 47.66
C LEU A 10 41.25 5.23 49.13
N GLY A 11 40.76 4.04 49.42
CA GLY A 11 40.77 3.44 50.78
C GLY A 11 39.61 2.46 50.96
N LEU A 12 39.76 1.33 51.02
CA LEU A 12 40.31 0.02 51.41
C LEU A 12 39.77 -0.51 52.77
N LEU A 13 39.45 -1.83 52.71
CA LEU A 13 39.42 -2.90 53.76
C LEU A 13 38.23 -2.95 54.73
N ALA A 14 37.46 -3.98 54.72
CA ALA A 14 37.55 -5.44 55.07
C ALA A 14 37.30 -5.69 56.58
N THR A 15 36.39 -6.59 56.84
CA THR A 15 36.66 -7.81 57.63
C THR A 15 35.40 -8.69 57.77
N ALA A 16 35.68 -9.98 57.82
CA ALA A 16 34.80 -11.13 57.85
C ALA A 16 34.19 -11.38 59.27
N GLY A 17 33.10 -12.13 59.29
CA GLY A 17 32.56 -12.76 60.48
C GLY A 17 31.56 -13.85 60.10
N CYS A 18 31.99 -15.10 60.22
CA CYS A 18 31.12 -16.29 60.13
C CYS A 18 30.29 -16.45 61.40
N SER A 19 29.05 -16.91 61.25
CA SER A 19 28.44 -17.86 62.19
C SER A 19 27.25 -18.57 61.56
N ALA A 20 27.18 -19.87 61.75
CA ALA A 20 26.24 -20.83 61.17
C ALA A 20 25.03 -21.10 62.08
N GLU A 21 24.08 -21.88 61.51
CA GLU A 21 22.94 -22.61 62.10
C GLU A 21 21.57 -21.87 62.03
N ASP A 22 20.44 -22.43 61.70
CA ASP A 22 19.99 -23.78 61.29
C ASP A 22 18.54 -23.63 60.72
N LYS A 23 18.22 -24.52 59.75
CA LYS A 23 16.89 -25.01 59.29
C LYS A 23 15.59 -24.28 59.59
N SER A 24 14.86 -23.94 58.55
CA SER A 24 13.50 -24.45 58.32
C SER A 24 13.11 -24.36 56.80
N ASN A 25 12.68 -25.49 56.32
CA ASN A 25 12.26 -25.76 54.96
C ASN A 25 10.82 -25.23 54.80
N GLU A 26 10.61 -24.09 54.11
CA GLU A 26 9.33 -23.71 53.53
C GLU A 26 9.52 -23.52 52.02
N THR A 27 8.95 -24.45 51.29
CA THR A 27 8.85 -24.42 49.81
C THR A 27 7.83 -23.36 49.42
N GLU A 28 8.30 -22.19 49.02
CA GLU A 28 7.47 -21.27 48.28
C GLU A 28 7.25 -21.84 46.83
N PRO A 29 6.03 -21.80 46.28
CA PRO A 29 5.78 -22.17 44.92
C PRO A 29 6.42 -21.11 43.99
N SER A 30 7.34 -21.57 43.14
CA SER A 30 7.86 -20.83 41.99
C SER A 30 6.72 -20.22 41.17
N PRO A 31 6.78 -18.96 40.78
CA PRO A 31 5.84 -18.42 39.80
C PRO A 31 5.97 -19.22 38.52
N GLN A 32 4.92 -19.92 38.11
CA GLN A 32 4.79 -20.38 36.73
C GLN A 32 4.80 -19.10 35.86
N GLU A 33 5.90 -18.83 35.21
CA GLU A 33 5.89 -18.03 34.01
C GLU A 33 4.92 -18.71 33.04
N SER A 34 3.77 -18.10 32.89
CA SER A 34 2.92 -18.37 31.74
C SER A 34 3.75 -17.97 30.52
N GLU A 35 4.33 -18.94 29.81
CA GLU A 35 4.73 -18.76 28.42
C GLU A 35 3.46 -18.30 27.69
N GLU A 36 3.27 -17.01 27.57
CA GLU A 36 2.44 -16.43 26.56
C GLU A 36 3.03 -16.93 25.24
N ALA A 37 2.34 -17.83 24.59
CA ALA A 37 2.72 -18.35 23.30
C ALA A 37 2.84 -17.15 22.37
N ALA A 38 4.07 -16.67 22.16
CA ALA A 38 4.38 -15.73 21.10
C ALA A 38 3.83 -16.37 19.83
N SER A 39 2.77 -15.81 19.25
CA SER A 39 2.23 -16.30 17.99
C SER A 39 3.35 -16.22 16.97
N ALA A 40 3.80 -17.37 16.50
CA ALA A 40 4.89 -17.43 15.54
C ALA A 40 4.47 -16.60 14.32
N VAL A 41 5.28 -15.58 13.95
CA VAL A 41 5.09 -14.83 12.71
C VAL A 41 5.07 -15.85 11.58
N PRO A 42 4.03 -15.88 10.72
CA PRO A 42 3.94 -16.85 9.63
C PRO A 42 5.18 -16.75 8.75
N GLU A 43 5.83 -17.87 8.44
CA GLU A 43 6.96 -17.87 7.51
C GLU A 43 6.44 -17.66 6.09
N ALA A 44 6.90 -16.59 5.44
CA ALA A 44 6.50 -16.24 4.09
C ALA A 44 7.24 -17.13 3.08
N GLU A 45 6.48 -17.78 2.19
CA GLU A 45 7.00 -18.60 1.10
C GLU A 45 7.17 -17.74 -0.16
N GLU A 46 8.33 -17.85 -0.82
CA GLU A 46 8.58 -17.19 -2.10
C GLU A 46 7.76 -17.87 -3.21
N PHE A 47 6.92 -17.10 -3.91
CA PHE A 47 6.13 -17.58 -5.04
C PHE A 47 6.81 -17.22 -6.39
N ALA A 48 7.34 -16.00 -6.52
CA ALA A 48 8.10 -15.55 -7.69
C ALA A 48 9.18 -14.55 -7.27
N ALA A 49 10.27 -14.47 -8.03
CA ALA A 49 11.41 -13.60 -7.74
C ALA A 49 11.86 -12.78 -8.97
N ASP A 50 12.94 -11.99 -8.84
CA ASP A 50 13.49 -11.09 -9.87
C ASP A 50 12.44 -10.15 -10.49
N LEU A 51 11.49 -9.64 -9.74
CA LEU A 51 10.59 -8.59 -10.17
C LEU A 51 11.35 -7.25 -10.20
N LYS A 52 10.90 -6.32 -11.04
CA LYS A 52 11.54 -5.01 -11.21
C LYS A 52 10.59 -3.90 -10.79
N THR A 53 10.73 -3.43 -9.56
CA THR A 53 9.83 -2.40 -9.01
C THR A 53 8.35 -2.73 -9.25
N PRO A 54 7.85 -3.89 -8.76
CA PRO A 54 6.45 -4.27 -8.96
C PRO A 54 5.53 -3.25 -8.31
N TRP A 55 4.33 -3.05 -8.90
CA TRP A 55 3.43 -2.03 -8.37
C TRP A 55 2.03 -2.55 -8.05
N SER A 56 1.44 -3.37 -8.89
CA SER A 56 0.09 -3.93 -8.69
C SER A 56 0.09 -5.43 -8.93
N ILE A 57 -0.68 -6.14 -8.14
CA ILE A 57 -0.91 -7.59 -8.28
C ILE A 57 -2.37 -7.80 -8.61
N ASP A 58 -2.64 -8.65 -9.60
CA ASP A 58 -3.97 -9.21 -9.85
C ASP A 58 -3.88 -10.67 -10.26
N GLN A 59 -4.99 -11.40 -10.22
CA GLN A 59 -5.03 -12.84 -10.41
C GLN A 59 -6.19 -13.28 -11.30
N ALA A 60 -5.91 -14.21 -12.19
CA ALA A 60 -6.92 -14.98 -12.91
C ALA A 60 -6.64 -16.48 -12.71
N GLU A 61 -7.55 -17.19 -12.05
CA GLU A 61 -7.36 -18.59 -11.66
C GLU A 61 -6.05 -18.78 -10.88
N SER A 62 -5.11 -19.61 -11.34
CA SER A 62 -3.79 -19.82 -10.71
C SER A 62 -2.69 -18.88 -11.22
N THR A 63 -3.00 -17.97 -12.14
CA THR A 63 -2.03 -17.09 -12.78
C THR A 63 -2.09 -15.70 -12.16
N PHE A 64 -0.93 -15.21 -11.71
CA PHE A 64 -0.74 -13.86 -11.19
C PHE A 64 -0.18 -12.93 -12.27
N TYR A 65 -0.65 -11.71 -12.26
CA TYR A 65 -0.20 -10.63 -13.14
C TYR A 65 0.29 -9.47 -12.28
N MET A 66 1.53 -9.05 -12.51
CA MET A 66 2.14 -7.95 -11.75
C MET A 66 2.67 -6.90 -12.69
N THR A 67 2.23 -5.66 -12.54
CA THR A 67 2.87 -4.54 -13.24
C THR A 67 4.24 -4.25 -12.66
N GLU A 68 5.17 -3.95 -13.55
CA GLU A 68 6.47 -3.37 -13.21
C GLU A 68 6.50 -1.91 -13.70
N ARG A 69 6.90 -0.99 -12.84
CA ARG A 69 6.92 0.45 -13.16
C ARG A 69 7.70 0.79 -14.43
N THR A 70 8.64 -0.06 -14.81
CA THR A 70 9.46 0.07 -16.01
C THR A 70 8.70 -0.17 -17.32
N GLY A 71 7.45 -0.64 -17.27
CA GLY A 71 6.60 -0.85 -18.46
C GLY A 71 6.51 -2.29 -18.93
N SER A 72 6.52 -3.23 -17.99
CA SER A 72 6.25 -4.64 -18.25
C SER A 72 5.16 -5.19 -17.32
N ILE A 73 4.58 -6.31 -17.70
CA ILE A 73 3.72 -7.12 -16.85
C ILE A 73 4.35 -8.50 -16.72
N VAL A 74 4.56 -8.94 -15.48
CA VAL A 74 5.01 -10.30 -15.21
C VAL A 74 3.81 -11.19 -15.01
N LYS A 75 3.69 -12.21 -15.84
CA LYS A 75 2.80 -13.35 -15.67
C LYS A 75 3.54 -14.42 -14.89
N ALA A 76 3.00 -14.84 -13.74
CA ALA A 76 3.60 -15.84 -12.88
C ALA A 76 2.61 -16.94 -12.51
N GLU A 77 3.08 -18.17 -12.54
CA GLU A 77 2.43 -19.38 -12.03
C GLU A 77 3.44 -20.10 -11.14
N GLU A 78 3.00 -21.07 -10.36
CA GLU A 78 3.91 -21.81 -9.50
C GLU A 78 5.08 -22.41 -10.32
N GLY A 79 6.31 -22.03 -9.95
CA GLY A 79 7.53 -22.51 -10.63
C GLY A 79 7.82 -21.89 -11.99
N SER A 80 7.02 -20.97 -12.49
CA SER A 80 7.25 -20.32 -13.78
C SER A 80 6.88 -18.84 -13.77
N ARG A 81 7.62 -18.05 -14.58
CA ARG A 81 7.28 -16.65 -14.83
C ARG A 81 7.67 -16.22 -16.23
N GLN A 82 6.90 -15.30 -16.78
CA GLN A 82 7.17 -14.66 -18.07
C GLN A 82 7.00 -13.15 -17.93
N ARG A 83 8.02 -12.38 -18.27
CA ARG A 83 7.91 -10.91 -18.37
C ARG A 83 7.46 -10.54 -19.77
N GLN A 84 6.32 -9.88 -19.87
CA GLN A 84 5.69 -9.44 -21.10
C GLN A 84 5.86 -7.93 -21.27
N GLU A 85 6.26 -7.47 -22.46
CA GLU A 85 6.33 -6.06 -22.83
C GLU A 85 4.92 -5.44 -22.81
N VAL A 86 4.81 -4.17 -22.38
CA VAL A 86 3.57 -3.40 -22.53
C VAL A 86 3.77 -2.30 -23.55
N ARG A 87 3.07 -2.39 -24.69
CA ARG A 87 3.13 -1.45 -25.80
C ARG A 87 2.12 -0.34 -25.62
N LEU A 88 2.56 0.78 -25.06
CA LEU A 88 1.77 1.96 -24.75
C LEU A 88 1.80 2.97 -25.90
N LYS A 89 0.71 3.75 -26.06
CA LYS A 89 0.62 4.83 -27.07
C LYS A 89 1.36 6.09 -26.66
N LYS A 90 1.60 6.30 -25.36
CA LYS A 90 2.41 7.40 -24.81
C LYS A 90 3.64 6.82 -24.10
N LYS A 91 4.75 7.53 -24.17
CA LYS A 91 5.98 7.14 -23.48
C LYS A 91 5.83 7.32 -21.97
N LEU A 92 6.23 6.31 -21.21
CA LEU A 92 6.25 6.39 -19.75
C LEU A 92 7.13 7.53 -19.25
N SER A 93 6.62 8.26 -18.28
CA SER A 93 7.41 9.27 -17.55
C SER A 93 8.56 8.61 -16.78
N GLN A 94 9.68 9.34 -16.69
CA GLN A 94 10.86 8.96 -15.90
C GLN A 94 10.89 9.68 -14.54
N ALA A 95 9.81 10.38 -14.18
CA ALA A 95 9.71 11.02 -12.87
C ALA A 95 9.78 9.99 -11.73
N SER A 96 10.15 10.46 -10.55
CA SER A 96 10.13 9.62 -9.37
C SER A 96 8.71 9.07 -9.12
N GLU A 97 8.61 7.81 -8.75
CA GLU A 97 7.35 7.09 -8.53
C GLU A 97 6.47 6.86 -9.78
N ALA A 98 6.77 7.51 -10.90
CA ALA A 98 6.06 7.35 -12.16
C ALA A 98 6.30 5.98 -12.81
N GLY A 99 5.52 5.67 -13.83
CA GLY A 99 5.65 4.45 -14.63
C GLY A 99 4.31 3.77 -14.91
N LEU A 100 4.35 2.48 -15.19
CA LEU A 100 3.18 1.61 -15.24
C LEU A 100 2.80 1.24 -13.80
N LEU A 101 1.64 1.70 -13.34
CA LEU A 101 1.23 1.62 -11.94
C LEU A 101 0.10 0.60 -11.76
N GLY A 102 -1.13 1.06 -11.59
CA GLY A 102 -2.30 0.23 -11.35
C GLY A 102 -2.65 -0.68 -12.53
N PHE A 103 -3.15 -1.84 -12.18
CA PHE A 103 -3.60 -2.85 -13.12
C PHE A 103 -4.73 -3.66 -12.49
N VAL A 104 -5.76 -3.93 -13.25
CA VAL A 104 -6.84 -4.83 -12.88
C VAL A 104 -7.37 -5.54 -14.12
N LEU A 105 -7.54 -6.84 -14.05
CA LEU A 105 -8.12 -7.65 -15.11
C LEU A 105 -9.59 -7.30 -15.33
N SER A 106 -10.05 -7.31 -16.58
CA SER A 106 -11.48 -7.18 -16.88
C SER A 106 -12.26 -8.35 -16.28
N PRO A 107 -13.50 -8.15 -15.82
CA PRO A 107 -14.33 -9.26 -15.31
C PRO A 107 -14.52 -10.39 -16.32
N ASP A 108 -14.43 -10.09 -17.61
CA ASP A 108 -14.50 -11.06 -18.70
C ASP A 108 -13.14 -11.43 -19.28
N PHE A 109 -12.03 -11.18 -18.57
CA PHE A 109 -10.65 -11.36 -19.01
C PHE A 109 -10.41 -12.71 -19.70
N LYS A 110 -10.97 -13.79 -19.16
CA LYS A 110 -10.82 -15.13 -19.72
C LYS A 110 -11.26 -15.22 -21.19
N SER A 111 -12.26 -14.45 -21.60
CA SER A 111 -12.77 -14.40 -22.97
C SER A 111 -12.24 -13.20 -23.75
N SER A 112 -12.13 -12.03 -23.10
CA SER A 112 -11.71 -10.80 -23.73
C SER A 112 -10.17 -10.67 -23.82
N GLY A 113 -9.43 -11.20 -22.84
CA GLY A 113 -8.00 -10.92 -22.65
C GLY A 113 -7.73 -9.44 -22.37
N GLU A 114 -8.72 -8.67 -21.88
CA GLU A 114 -8.59 -7.26 -21.60
C GLU A 114 -8.29 -7.01 -20.11
N ALA A 115 -7.55 -5.93 -19.85
CA ALA A 115 -7.29 -5.42 -18.51
C ALA A 115 -7.26 -3.89 -18.54
N PHE A 116 -7.45 -3.26 -17.39
CA PHE A 116 -7.33 -1.82 -17.21
C PHE A 116 -5.96 -1.51 -16.61
N ALA A 117 -5.32 -0.46 -17.12
CA ALA A 117 -4.03 -0.02 -16.64
C ALA A 117 -4.00 1.50 -16.42
N TYR A 118 -3.31 1.90 -15.36
CA TYR A 118 -3.00 3.28 -15.02
C TYR A 118 -1.52 3.52 -15.21
N TYR A 119 -1.14 4.56 -15.95
CA TYR A 119 0.27 4.90 -16.11
C TYR A 119 0.51 6.40 -16.22
N THR A 120 1.73 6.80 -15.84
CA THR A 120 2.22 8.17 -15.95
C THR A 120 3.00 8.34 -17.25
N TYR A 121 2.71 9.41 -18.01
CA TYR A 121 3.40 9.74 -19.25
C TYR A 121 3.86 11.20 -19.25
N GLU A 122 4.73 11.52 -20.20
CA GLU A 122 5.23 12.88 -20.43
C GLU A 122 4.78 13.39 -21.79
N GLU A 123 4.27 14.63 -21.82
CA GLU A 123 3.98 15.35 -23.05
C GLU A 123 4.63 16.74 -22.98
N GLY A 124 5.76 16.87 -23.69
CA GLY A 124 6.64 18.05 -23.54
C GLY A 124 7.26 18.11 -22.14
N SER A 125 6.95 19.17 -21.38
CA SER A 125 7.38 19.34 -19.98
C SER A 125 6.28 19.00 -18.96
N VAL A 126 5.10 18.55 -19.42
CA VAL A 126 3.95 18.26 -18.58
C VAL A 126 3.88 16.75 -18.34
N GLN A 127 3.75 16.38 -17.08
CA GLN A 127 3.48 15.01 -16.68
C GLN A 127 1.99 14.84 -16.40
N GLN A 128 1.45 13.75 -16.86
CA GLN A 128 0.05 13.39 -16.67
C GLN A 128 -0.10 11.90 -16.45
N ASN A 129 -1.21 11.52 -15.84
CA ASN A 129 -1.62 10.13 -15.72
C ASN A 129 -2.82 9.85 -16.61
N ARG A 130 -2.95 8.58 -17.01
CA ARG A 130 -4.08 8.13 -17.82
C ARG A 130 -4.48 6.69 -17.50
N ILE A 131 -5.74 6.38 -17.80
CA ILE A 131 -6.33 5.06 -17.66
C ILE A 131 -6.68 4.53 -19.05
N VAL A 132 -6.23 3.30 -19.34
CA VAL A 132 -6.37 2.67 -20.65
C VAL A 132 -6.83 1.22 -20.53
N VAL A 133 -7.31 0.67 -21.64
CA VAL A 133 -7.50 -0.78 -21.80
C VAL A 133 -6.28 -1.35 -22.48
N LEU A 134 -5.73 -2.38 -21.87
CA LEU A 134 -4.69 -3.25 -22.44
C LEU A 134 -5.34 -4.55 -22.93
N LYS A 135 -4.85 -5.07 -24.04
CA LYS A 135 -5.21 -6.38 -24.59
C LYS A 135 -4.01 -7.30 -24.53
N GLN A 136 -4.15 -8.45 -23.89
CA GLN A 136 -3.12 -9.47 -23.88
C GLN A 136 -3.01 -10.14 -25.25
N THR A 137 -1.79 -10.27 -25.74
CA THR A 137 -1.38 -11.10 -26.88
C THR A 137 -0.58 -12.30 -26.36
N GLU A 138 0.01 -13.11 -27.24
CA GLU A 138 0.79 -14.28 -26.83
C GLU A 138 1.97 -13.91 -25.92
N ASP A 139 2.68 -12.82 -26.21
CA ASP A 139 3.93 -12.43 -25.57
C ASP A 139 4.01 -10.96 -25.10
N ALA A 140 2.94 -10.19 -25.29
CA ALA A 140 2.89 -8.77 -24.96
C ALA A 140 1.48 -8.31 -24.54
N TRP A 141 1.41 -7.05 -24.07
CA TRP A 141 0.17 -6.32 -23.84
C TRP A 141 0.14 -5.08 -24.73
N GLU A 142 -0.99 -4.80 -25.37
CA GLU A 142 -1.15 -3.67 -26.28
C GLU A 142 -2.22 -2.69 -25.79
N GLU A 143 -1.91 -1.40 -25.74
CA GLU A 143 -2.91 -0.36 -25.48
C GLU A 143 -3.87 -0.25 -26.65
N THR A 144 -5.12 -0.64 -26.42
CA THR A 144 -6.18 -0.64 -27.42
C THR A 144 -7.06 0.59 -27.34
N ARG A 145 -7.47 1.00 -26.14
CA ARG A 145 -8.46 2.04 -25.90
C ARG A 145 -8.09 2.95 -24.74
N LEU A 146 -8.34 4.25 -24.89
CA LEU A 146 -8.25 5.24 -23.84
C LEU A 146 -9.58 5.27 -23.07
N LEU A 147 -9.53 5.32 -21.73
CA LEU A 147 -10.69 5.53 -20.87
C LEU A 147 -10.72 6.94 -20.27
N LEU A 148 -9.62 7.36 -19.68
CA LEU A 148 -9.48 8.70 -19.07
C LEU A 148 -8.07 9.22 -19.27
N ASP A 149 -7.93 10.48 -19.63
CA ASP A 149 -6.66 11.18 -19.84
C ASP A 149 -6.61 12.46 -19.01
N GLY A 150 -5.40 13.04 -18.90
CA GLY A 150 -5.23 14.36 -18.31
C GLY A 150 -5.39 14.38 -16.79
N ILE A 151 -5.25 13.24 -16.09
CA ILE A 151 -5.20 13.24 -14.63
C ILE A 151 -3.90 13.93 -14.21
N PRO A 152 -3.94 14.96 -13.33
CA PRO A 152 -2.76 15.69 -12.89
C PRO A 152 -1.66 14.78 -12.37
N SER A 153 -0.41 15.09 -12.71
CA SER A 153 0.78 14.36 -12.28
C SER A 153 1.97 15.31 -12.12
N GLY A 154 3.00 14.85 -11.41
CA GLY A 154 4.21 15.61 -11.12
C GLY A 154 5.41 14.71 -10.84
N GLN A 155 6.33 15.14 -9.98
CA GLN A 155 7.48 14.33 -9.57
C GLN A 155 7.09 13.19 -8.63
N TYR A 156 6.01 13.36 -7.85
CA TYR A 156 5.50 12.45 -6.83
C TYR A 156 3.97 12.48 -6.80
N HIS A 157 3.37 11.61 -6.00
CA HIS A 157 1.93 11.57 -5.69
C HIS A 157 1.07 11.31 -6.91
N HIS A 158 1.34 10.20 -7.58
CA HIS A 158 0.57 9.82 -8.77
C HIS A 158 -0.75 9.10 -8.43
N GLY A 159 -0.94 8.66 -7.16
CA GLY A 159 -2.01 7.72 -6.82
C GLY A 159 -1.79 6.40 -7.55
N GLY A 160 -2.68 6.06 -8.46
CA GLY A 160 -2.47 5.03 -9.48
C GLY A 160 -3.13 3.68 -9.21
N ARG A 161 -3.78 3.44 -8.05
CA ARG A 161 -4.47 2.18 -7.78
C ARG A 161 -5.73 2.07 -8.64
N LEU A 162 -5.91 0.91 -9.26
CA LEU A 162 -7.13 0.52 -9.95
C LEU A 162 -7.77 -0.68 -9.24
N LYS A 163 -9.08 -0.64 -9.07
CA LYS A 163 -9.89 -1.77 -8.60
C LYS A 163 -11.29 -1.72 -9.21
N ILE A 164 -11.89 -2.88 -9.42
CA ILE A 164 -13.31 -2.97 -9.80
C ILE A 164 -14.11 -3.21 -8.52
N GLY A 165 -15.07 -2.31 -8.25
CA GLY A 165 -15.93 -2.38 -7.09
C GLY A 165 -17.03 -3.45 -7.22
N PRO A 166 -17.69 -3.80 -6.12
CA PRO A 166 -18.81 -4.74 -6.14
C PRO A 166 -20.00 -4.27 -6.96
N ASP A 167 -20.05 -2.97 -7.28
CA ASP A 167 -21.02 -2.33 -8.18
C ASP A 167 -20.65 -2.47 -9.68
N GLY A 168 -19.54 -3.16 -10.00
CA GLY A 168 -19.05 -3.36 -11.36
C GLY A 168 -18.44 -2.11 -12.00
N LYS A 169 -18.11 -1.07 -11.22
CA LYS A 169 -17.45 0.14 -11.72
C LYS A 169 -15.95 0.07 -11.49
N LEU A 170 -15.20 0.76 -12.34
CA LEU A 170 -13.76 0.95 -12.18
C LEU A 170 -13.50 2.15 -11.25
N TYR A 171 -12.77 1.90 -10.18
CA TYR A 171 -12.28 2.93 -9.27
C TYR A 171 -10.79 3.16 -9.48
N ALA A 172 -10.40 4.43 -9.42
CA ALA A 172 -8.99 4.81 -9.57
C ALA A 172 -8.62 5.84 -8.49
N THR A 173 -7.41 5.72 -7.95
CA THR A 173 -6.86 6.75 -7.07
C THR A 173 -5.99 7.73 -7.86
N ALA A 174 -6.10 9.02 -7.57
CA ALA A 174 -5.29 10.08 -8.14
C ALA A 174 -4.71 10.94 -7.02
N GLY A 175 -3.39 11.14 -7.01
CA GLY A 175 -2.73 12.02 -6.06
C GLY A 175 -2.83 13.50 -6.44
N ASP A 176 -2.34 14.38 -5.56
CA ASP A 176 -2.31 15.83 -5.75
C ASP A 176 -1.15 16.31 -6.66
N ALA A 177 -0.43 15.38 -7.31
CA ALA A 177 0.73 15.63 -8.16
C ALA A 177 1.93 16.29 -7.44
N ALA A 178 1.87 16.49 -6.11
CA ALA A 178 2.88 17.19 -5.29
C ALA A 178 3.28 18.58 -5.81
N ALA A 179 2.41 19.20 -6.61
CA ALA A 179 2.68 20.53 -7.21
C ALA A 179 1.84 21.63 -6.56
N ASP A 180 0.54 21.44 -6.49
CA ASP A 180 -0.41 22.33 -5.84
C ASP A 180 -1.39 21.49 -5.02
N PRO A 181 -1.25 21.44 -3.69
CA PRO A 181 -2.12 20.61 -2.86
C PRO A 181 -3.58 21.07 -2.85
N GLU A 182 -3.88 22.32 -3.21
CA GLU A 182 -5.25 22.86 -3.27
C GLU A 182 -6.10 22.18 -4.34
N ILE A 183 -5.50 21.56 -5.37
CA ILE A 183 -6.25 20.79 -6.37
C ILE A 183 -7.06 19.64 -5.74
N ALA A 184 -6.65 19.16 -4.56
CA ALA A 184 -7.38 18.11 -3.85
C ALA A 184 -8.77 18.58 -3.40
N GLN A 185 -8.96 19.88 -3.14
CA GLN A 185 -10.22 20.50 -2.76
C GLN A 185 -11.04 21.00 -3.98
N ASP A 186 -10.43 21.14 -5.15
CA ASP A 186 -11.08 21.59 -6.38
C ASP A 186 -11.81 20.41 -7.06
N LEU A 187 -13.13 20.47 -7.14
CA LEU A 187 -13.98 19.43 -7.76
C LEU A 187 -13.89 19.40 -9.30
N ASP A 188 -13.35 20.44 -9.92
CA ASP A 188 -13.09 20.48 -11.37
C ASP A 188 -11.76 19.81 -11.73
N SER A 189 -10.88 19.55 -10.73
CA SER A 189 -9.62 18.81 -10.88
C SER A 189 -9.80 17.32 -10.63
N LEU A 190 -9.11 16.47 -11.40
CA LEU A 190 -9.02 15.03 -11.17
C LEU A 190 -7.92 14.65 -10.17
N GLY A 191 -7.07 15.58 -9.74
CA GLY A 191 -6.00 15.34 -8.76
C GLY A 191 -6.49 15.36 -7.32
N GLY A 192 -5.90 14.54 -6.44
CA GLY A 192 -6.30 14.41 -5.05
C GLY A 192 -7.70 13.82 -4.87
N LYS A 193 -8.00 12.76 -5.63
CA LYS A 193 -9.35 12.16 -5.75
C LYS A 193 -9.32 10.64 -5.70
N ILE A 194 -10.45 10.07 -5.30
CA ILE A 194 -10.86 8.75 -5.76
C ILE A 194 -11.85 8.97 -6.89
N LEU A 195 -11.57 8.38 -8.05
CA LEU A 195 -12.38 8.49 -9.27
C LEU A 195 -13.20 7.21 -9.46
N ARG A 196 -14.40 7.31 -10.03
CA ARG A 196 -15.28 6.18 -10.35
C ARG A 196 -15.84 6.33 -11.76
N MET A 197 -15.74 5.28 -12.57
CA MET A 197 -16.17 5.26 -13.96
C MET A 197 -16.78 3.92 -14.37
N ASN A 198 -17.58 3.92 -15.44
CA ASN A 198 -17.98 2.71 -16.11
C ASN A 198 -16.77 2.03 -16.78
N LEU A 199 -16.82 0.71 -17.03
CA LEU A 199 -15.72 -0.02 -17.67
C LEU A 199 -15.47 0.41 -19.13
N ASP A 200 -16.39 1.13 -19.72
CA ASP A 200 -16.22 1.75 -21.06
C ASP A 200 -15.58 3.15 -21.02
N GLY A 201 -15.35 3.69 -19.81
CA GLY A 201 -14.75 5.00 -19.55
C GLY A 201 -15.77 6.13 -19.43
N THR A 202 -17.08 5.87 -19.53
CA THR A 202 -18.11 6.90 -19.31
C THR A 202 -18.32 7.20 -17.83
N VAL A 203 -18.82 8.39 -17.52
CA VAL A 203 -19.20 8.77 -16.15
C VAL A 203 -20.49 8.04 -15.75
N PRO A 204 -20.54 7.35 -14.60
CA PRO A 204 -21.77 6.78 -14.07
C PRO A 204 -22.80 7.87 -13.71
N ASP A 205 -24.07 7.63 -14.03
CA ASP A 205 -25.15 8.57 -13.73
C ASP A 205 -25.40 8.75 -12.22
N ASP A 206 -24.96 7.76 -11.42
CA ASP A 206 -25.09 7.70 -9.97
C ASP A 206 -23.84 8.17 -9.22
N ASN A 207 -22.89 8.82 -9.89
CA ASN A 207 -21.77 9.48 -9.21
C ASN A 207 -22.27 10.67 -8.36
N PRO A 208 -21.61 10.94 -7.20
CA PRO A 208 -22.08 11.97 -6.27
C PRO A 208 -22.07 13.38 -6.86
N PHE A 209 -21.22 13.63 -7.87
CA PHE A 209 -21.15 14.89 -8.59
C PHE A 209 -21.54 14.65 -10.05
N ALA A 210 -22.68 15.22 -10.46
CA ALA A 210 -23.27 14.97 -11.78
C ALA A 210 -22.29 15.28 -12.92
N GLY A 211 -22.07 14.31 -13.80
CA GLY A 211 -21.16 14.45 -14.94
C GLY A 211 -19.67 14.43 -14.59
N SER A 212 -19.30 14.17 -13.34
CA SER A 212 -17.91 14.10 -12.88
C SER A 212 -17.48 12.67 -12.55
N TYR A 213 -16.22 12.33 -12.79
CA TYR A 213 -15.60 11.09 -12.35
C TYR A 213 -15.32 11.08 -10.84
N VAL A 214 -15.39 12.22 -10.15
CA VAL A 214 -15.04 12.34 -8.73
C VAL A 214 -16.01 11.55 -7.87
N TYR A 215 -15.48 10.58 -7.09
CA TYR A 215 -16.23 9.82 -6.10
C TYR A 215 -16.03 10.38 -4.69
N SER A 216 -14.79 10.70 -4.32
CA SER A 216 -14.40 11.43 -3.10
C SER A 216 -13.24 12.36 -3.39
N TYR A 217 -12.99 13.34 -2.52
CA TYR A 217 -11.98 14.37 -2.73
C TYR A 217 -11.26 14.76 -1.44
N GLY A 218 -10.27 15.65 -1.55
CA GLY A 218 -9.46 16.03 -0.39
C GLY A 218 -8.43 14.96 -0.02
N HIS A 219 -7.90 14.27 -1.02
CA HIS A 219 -6.85 13.25 -0.88
C HIS A 219 -5.47 13.81 -1.28
N ARG A 220 -4.43 13.34 -0.59
CA ARG A 220 -3.04 13.67 -0.92
C ARG A 220 -2.43 12.70 -1.92
N ASN A 221 -2.29 11.44 -1.54
CA ASN A 221 -1.70 10.39 -2.37
C ASN A 221 -2.26 9.01 -1.99
N PRO A 222 -3.51 8.73 -2.31
CA PRO A 222 -4.11 7.44 -2.02
C PRO A 222 -3.54 6.36 -2.95
N GLN A 223 -3.14 5.19 -2.39
CA GLN A 223 -2.49 4.11 -3.14
C GLN A 223 -3.13 2.72 -2.95
N GLY A 224 -4.10 2.58 -2.08
CA GLY A 224 -4.81 1.33 -1.87
C GLY A 224 -6.32 1.52 -1.89
N LEU A 225 -7.04 0.53 -2.39
CA LEU A 225 -8.50 0.42 -2.38
C LEU A 225 -8.90 -1.01 -2.07
N ALA A 226 -9.83 -1.21 -1.16
CA ALA A 226 -10.45 -2.51 -0.90
C ALA A 226 -11.85 -2.34 -0.33
N TRP A 227 -12.72 -3.32 -0.58
CA TRP A 227 -14.06 -3.40 -0.03
C TRP A 227 -14.15 -4.48 1.03
N ALA A 228 -14.80 -4.16 2.13
CA ALA A 228 -15.27 -5.16 3.06
C ALA A 228 -16.49 -5.90 2.50
N GLU A 229 -16.86 -7.03 3.12
CA GLU A 229 -17.97 -7.86 2.67
C GLU A 229 -19.33 -7.15 2.69
N ASP A 230 -19.50 -6.17 3.59
CA ASP A 230 -20.69 -5.33 3.67
C ASP A 230 -20.77 -4.24 2.59
N GLY A 231 -19.77 -4.17 1.70
CA GLY A 231 -19.65 -3.18 0.63
C GLY A 231 -18.98 -1.87 1.05
N THR A 232 -18.52 -1.74 2.29
CA THR A 232 -17.79 -0.55 2.74
C THR A 232 -16.43 -0.45 2.03
N LEU A 233 -16.17 0.69 1.39
CA LEU A 233 -14.89 0.98 0.72
C LEU A 233 -13.90 1.58 1.71
N TYR A 234 -12.66 1.08 1.64
CA TYR A 234 -11.52 1.63 2.37
C TYR A 234 -10.41 2.03 1.40
N ALA A 235 -9.66 3.05 1.78
CA ALA A 235 -8.45 3.50 1.08
C ALA A 235 -7.29 3.68 2.05
N SER A 236 -6.09 3.41 1.55
CA SER A 236 -4.85 3.78 2.22
C SER A 236 -4.25 5.02 1.58
N GLU A 237 -3.65 5.89 2.37
CA GLU A 237 -3.13 7.17 1.91
C GLU A 237 -1.84 7.58 2.62
N HIS A 238 -0.89 8.12 1.85
CA HIS A 238 0.35 8.67 2.39
C HIS A 238 0.16 10.07 2.93
N GLY A 239 0.52 10.30 4.18
CA GLY A 239 0.71 11.63 4.75
C GLY A 239 1.99 12.33 4.24
N PRO A 240 2.24 13.60 4.60
CA PRO A 240 3.39 14.35 4.08
C PRO A 240 4.75 13.80 4.55
N SER A 241 4.86 13.35 5.78
CA SER A 241 6.06 12.67 6.33
C SER A 241 5.71 11.72 7.47
N ALA A 242 4.54 11.87 8.01
CA ALA A 242 3.85 11.11 9.04
C ALA A 242 2.35 11.27 8.78
N ASN A 243 1.49 10.86 9.71
CA ASN A 243 0.03 10.93 9.56
C ASN A 243 -0.47 10.20 8.30
N ASP A 244 0.13 9.06 7.99
CA ASP A 244 -0.46 8.17 6.99
C ASP A 244 -1.82 7.67 7.48
N GLU A 245 -2.72 7.34 6.55
CA GLU A 245 -4.12 7.14 6.86
C GLU A 245 -4.68 5.86 6.26
N ILE A 246 -5.61 5.24 6.98
CA ILE A 246 -6.60 4.31 6.45
C ILE A 246 -7.96 4.97 6.61
N ASN A 247 -8.59 5.25 5.49
CA ASN A 247 -9.85 5.97 5.40
C ASN A 247 -11.00 5.03 5.05
N ARG A 248 -12.17 5.19 5.71
CA ARG A 248 -13.45 4.63 5.25
C ARG A 248 -14.06 5.60 4.26
N ILE A 249 -14.20 5.17 3.01
CA ILE A 249 -14.58 6.04 1.89
C ILE A 249 -16.07 6.02 1.63
N GLU A 250 -16.66 7.20 1.57
CA GLU A 250 -18.06 7.43 1.22
C GLU A 250 -18.19 8.39 0.02
N ALA A 251 -19.21 8.17 -0.79
CA ALA A 251 -19.48 8.99 -1.98
C ALA A 251 -19.68 10.47 -1.63
N GLY A 252 -19.01 11.36 -2.33
CA GLY A 252 -19.16 12.82 -2.20
C GLY A 252 -18.45 13.43 -0.98
N LYS A 253 -17.75 12.64 -0.16
CA LYS A 253 -17.11 13.12 1.06
C LYS A 253 -15.73 13.73 0.80
N ASN A 254 -15.35 14.67 1.68
CA ASN A 254 -14.09 15.39 1.71
C ASN A 254 -13.17 14.82 2.80
N TYR A 255 -11.99 14.32 2.42
CA TYR A 255 -10.99 13.74 3.33
C TYR A 255 -9.93 14.73 3.80
N GLY A 256 -10.15 16.01 3.54
CA GLY A 256 -9.56 17.13 4.26
C GLY A 256 -8.22 17.63 3.75
N TRP A 257 -7.42 16.87 3.01
CA TRP A 257 -6.16 17.35 2.47
C TRP A 257 -6.34 18.56 1.53
N PRO A 258 -5.54 19.63 1.62
CA PRO A 258 -4.43 19.88 2.57
C PRO A 258 -4.86 20.60 3.86
N VAL A 259 -6.15 20.80 4.07
CA VAL A 259 -6.70 21.64 5.15
C VAL A 259 -6.57 20.98 6.52
N ILE A 260 -6.79 19.67 6.60
CA ILE A 260 -6.56 18.82 7.78
C ILE A 260 -5.75 17.60 7.39
N GLN A 261 -5.11 16.95 8.38
CA GLN A 261 -4.37 15.71 8.24
C GLN A 261 -4.36 14.94 9.56
N GLY A 262 -4.26 13.63 9.49
CA GLY A 262 -4.24 12.76 10.67
C GLY A 262 -5.49 12.95 11.53
N LYS A 263 -5.31 13.22 12.83
CA LYS A 263 -6.41 13.40 13.80
C LYS A 263 -7.03 14.79 13.85
N GLN A 264 -6.64 15.69 12.94
CA GLN A 264 -7.25 17.03 12.90
C GLN A 264 -8.71 16.92 12.43
N GLU A 265 -9.57 17.77 13.00
CA GLU A 265 -10.99 17.79 12.70
C GLU A 265 -11.41 19.15 12.13
N LYS A 266 -12.29 19.13 11.14
CA LYS A 266 -12.95 20.31 10.60
C LYS A 266 -14.33 19.95 10.09
N GLU A 267 -15.31 20.80 10.33
CA GLU A 267 -16.69 20.59 9.86
C GLU A 267 -16.72 20.36 8.34
N GLY A 268 -17.42 19.31 7.91
CA GLY A 268 -17.55 18.91 6.52
C GLY A 268 -16.38 18.14 5.94
N MET A 269 -15.41 17.74 6.79
CA MET A 269 -14.27 16.90 6.42
C MET A 269 -14.26 15.64 7.26
N GLU A 270 -13.93 14.51 6.63
CA GLU A 270 -13.86 13.20 7.30
C GLU A 270 -12.48 12.99 7.91
N THR A 271 -12.45 12.36 9.09
CA THR A 271 -11.21 11.94 9.76
C THR A 271 -10.88 10.49 9.43
N PRO A 272 -9.60 10.10 9.38
CA PRO A 272 -9.21 8.73 9.09
C PRO A 272 -9.67 7.76 10.20
N LEU A 273 -9.96 6.52 9.80
CA LEU A 273 -10.23 5.43 10.73
C LEU A 273 -8.98 5.06 11.53
N PHE A 274 -7.82 4.99 10.84
CA PHE A 274 -6.51 4.79 11.46
C PHE A 274 -5.52 5.81 10.92
N THR A 275 -4.59 6.23 11.76
CA THR A 275 -3.45 7.08 11.36
C THR A 275 -2.16 6.59 12.01
N SER A 276 -1.05 6.75 11.28
CA SER A 276 0.28 6.43 11.81
C SER A 276 0.73 7.38 12.93
N GLY A 277 0.02 8.51 13.11
CA GLY A 277 0.35 9.55 14.07
C GLY A 277 1.42 10.53 13.56
N GLU A 278 1.75 11.52 14.40
CA GLU A 278 2.60 12.65 14.00
C GLU A 278 4.09 12.29 13.87
N ASP A 279 4.54 11.24 14.54
CA ASP A 279 5.96 10.86 14.64
C ASP A 279 6.32 9.58 13.86
N ASN A 280 5.34 8.95 13.21
CA ASN A 280 5.54 7.67 12.52
C ASN A 280 4.98 7.68 11.10
N THR A 281 5.51 6.78 10.25
CA THR A 281 5.04 6.60 8.88
C THR A 281 5.09 5.14 8.47
N TRP A 282 4.01 4.66 7.88
CA TRP A 282 3.90 3.34 7.24
C TRP A 282 4.20 3.45 5.74
N ALA A 283 3.88 4.58 5.12
CA ALA A 283 3.73 4.77 3.69
C ALA A 283 2.90 3.62 3.09
N PRO A 284 1.59 3.52 3.43
CA PRO A 284 0.75 2.39 3.07
C PRO A 284 0.38 2.45 1.60
N SER A 285 0.43 1.30 0.91
CA SER A 285 0.11 1.20 -0.51
C SER A 285 -1.05 0.22 -0.73
N GLY A 286 -0.89 -0.88 -1.45
CA GLY A 286 -1.99 -1.81 -1.65
C GLY A 286 -2.60 -2.31 -0.35
N ILE A 287 -3.92 -2.48 -0.35
CA ILE A 287 -4.69 -3.04 0.77
C ILE A 287 -5.62 -4.16 0.30
N ALA A 288 -5.92 -5.07 1.20
CA ALA A 288 -6.92 -6.13 1.04
C ALA A 288 -7.69 -6.33 2.34
N ILE A 289 -8.93 -6.83 2.26
CA ILE A 289 -9.78 -7.01 3.44
C ILE A 289 -10.38 -8.41 3.43
N LYS A 290 -10.39 -9.05 4.60
CA LYS A 290 -11.05 -10.32 4.84
C LYS A 290 -11.43 -10.45 6.31
N ASP A 291 -12.60 -10.98 6.60
CA ASP A 291 -13.08 -11.33 7.96
C ASP A 291 -12.90 -10.17 8.98
N GLY A 292 -13.23 -8.93 8.57
CA GLY A 292 -13.10 -7.74 9.41
C GLY A 292 -11.65 -7.28 9.66
N LYS A 293 -10.67 -7.86 8.97
CA LYS A 293 -9.26 -7.48 9.04
C LYS A 293 -8.83 -6.82 7.72
N LEU A 294 -8.17 -5.66 7.82
CA LEU A 294 -7.55 -4.98 6.69
C LEU A 294 -6.04 -5.22 6.72
N TYR A 295 -5.51 -5.74 5.63
CA TYR A 295 -4.08 -5.97 5.42
C TYR A 295 -3.54 -4.86 4.53
N ALA A 296 -2.47 -4.16 4.99
CA ALA A 296 -1.86 -3.06 4.25
C ALA A 296 -0.37 -3.31 3.98
N ALA A 297 0.01 -3.17 2.74
CA ALA A 297 1.42 -3.12 2.34
C ALA A 297 2.05 -1.82 2.81
N ALA A 298 3.10 -1.88 3.64
CA ALA A 298 3.79 -0.73 4.20
C ALA A 298 5.19 -0.58 3.61
N LEU A 299 5.40 0.49 2.83
CA LEU A 299 6.69 0.73 2.16
C LEU A 299 7.76 1.23 3.14
N ARG A 300 7.44 2.21 3.99
CA ARG A 300 8.36 2.71 5.02
C ARG A 300 8.26 1.94 6.33
N GLY A 301 7.10 1.38 6.61
CA GLY A 301 6.90 0.44 7.71
C GLY A 301 7.59 -0.90 7.48
N THR A 302 8.00 -1.22 6.24
CA THR A 302 8.70 -2.48 5.87
C THR A 302 8.02 -3.75 6.37
N ALA A 303 6.68 -3.74 6.32
CA ALA A 303 5.81 -4.78 6.88
C ALA A 303 4.55 -4.98 6.04
N VAL A 304 3.86 -6.08 6.24
CA VAL A 304 2.42 -6.16 6.05
C VAL A 304 1.77 -5.86 7.40
N LEU A 305 0.94 -4.81 7.45
CA LEU A 305 0.20 -4.41 8.64
C LEU A 305 -1.20 -5.04 8.61
N GLU A 306 -1.65 -5.55 9.74
CA GLU A 306 -3.02 -6.02 9.93
C GLU A 306 -3.75 -5.06 10.88
N PHE A 307 -4.86 -4.50 10.40
CA PHE A 307 -5.78 -3.66 11.18
C PHE A 307 -7.07 -4.45 11.44
N ASN A 308 -7.43 -4.62 12.68
CA ASN A 308 -8.73 -5.14 13.04
C ASN A 308 -9.75 -3.99 12.99
N LEU A 309 -10.71 -4.07 12.07
CA LEU A 309 -11.67 -3.00 11.80
C LEU A 309 -12.71 -2.81 12.92
N GLU A 310 -12.91 -3.83 13.77
CA GLU A 310 -13.84 -3.78 14.90
C GLU A 310 -13.17 -3.30 16.18
N SER A 311 -12.03 -3.92 16.56
CA SER A 311 -11.33 -3.59 17.82
C SER A 311 -10.43 -2.36 17.71
N GLY A 312 -10.04 -1.96 16.50
CA GLY A 312 -9.06 -0.90 16.27
C GLY A 312 -7.61 -1.32 16.51
N GLU A 313 -7.34 -2.60 16.73
CA GLU A 313 -5.99 -3.12 16.95
C GLU A 313 -5.17 -3.09 15.66
N LEU A 314 -3.89 -2.71 15.76
CA LEU A 314 -2.89 -2.76 14.71
C LEU A 314 -1.75 -3.67 15.12
N LYS A 315 -1.35 -4.58 14.24
CA LYS A 315 -0.13 -5.39 14.40
C LYS A 315 0.67 -5.48 13.11
N GLU A 316 1.96 -5.72 13.23
CA GLU A 316 2.83 -6.13 12.13
C GLU A 316 2.65 -7.64 11.91
N LEU A 317 1.97 -8.01 10.82
CA LEU A 317 1.73 -9.42 10.49
C LEU A 317 2.98 -10.09 9.91
N ILE A 318 3.66 -9.39 8.99
CA ILE A 318 4.89 -9.85 8.31
C ILE A 318 5.92 -8.74 8.37
N THR A 319 7.16 -9.13 8.72
CA THR A 319 8.35 -8.27 8.68
C THR A 319 9.50 -8.99 7.98
N GLY A 320 10.61 -8.29 7.74
CA GLY A 320 11.83 -8.89 7.19
C GLY A 320 11.88 -9.05 5.67
N ALA A 321 10.79 -8.79 4.95
CA ALA A 321 10.77 -8.78 3.47
C ALA A 321 11.11 -7.40 2.88
N GLY A 322 11.44 -6.42 3.73
CA GLY A 322 11.73 -5.05 3.34
C GLY A 322 10.47 -4.26 2.99
N ARG A 323 10.57 -3.36 2.03
CA ARG A 323 9.48 -2.51 1.55
C ARG A 323 8.41 -3.36 0.87
N ILE A 324 7.16 -3.22 1.27
CA ILE A 324 6.03 -3.94 0.67
C ILE A 324 5.16 -2.96 -0.11
N ARG A 325 4.84 -3.31 -1.37
CA ARG A 325 4.10 -2.45 -2.31
C ARG A 325 2.63 -2.79 -2.42
N ASP A 326 2.31 -4.07 -2.52
CA ASP A 326 0.93 -4.49 -2.78
C ASP A 326 0.63 -5.81 -2.07
N VAL A 327 -0.64 -6.00 -1.76
CA VAL A 327 -1.18 -7.23 -1.19
C VAL A 327 -2.40 -7.68 -1.98
N LEU A 328 -2.57 -8.99 -2.09
CA LEU A 328 -3.72 -9.64 -2.72
C LEU A 328 -4.16 -10.82 -1.86
N LEU A 329 -5.45 -10.93 -1.61
CA LEU A 329 -6.07 -12.10 -1.00
C LEU A 329 -6.64 -13.03 -2.07
N SER A 330 -6.31 -14.31 -1.97
CA SER A 330 -6.91 -15.38 -2.75
C SER A 330 -7.25 -16.53 -1.80
N ASP A 331 -8.53 -16.75 -1.58
CA ASP A 331 -9.04 -17.61 -0.50
C ASP A 331 -8.46 -17.21 0.86
N ASP A 332 -7.77 -18.12 1.55
CA ASP A 332 -7.12 -17.89 2.85
C ASP A 332 -5.62 -17.58 2.72
N ILE A 333 -5.15 -17.33 1.50
CA ILE A 333 -3.74 -17.03 1.24
C ILE A 333 -3.60 -15.52 0.96
N LEU A 334 -2.70 -14.89 1.71
CA LEU A 334 -2.28 -13.53 1.46
C LEU A 334 -1.00 -13.53 0.63
N TYR A 335 -1.07 -12.94 -0.56
CA TYR A 335 0.08 -12.67 -1.42
C TYR A 335 0.54 -11.24 -1.20
N PHE A 336 1.86 -11.01 -1.21
CA PHE A 336 2.40 -9.65 -1.10
C PHE A 336 3.69 -9.50 -1.91
N ALA A 337 3.86 -8.32 -2.53
CA ALA A 337 5.03 -8.00 -3.34
C ALA A 337 5.98 -7.06 -2.58
N SER A 338 7.27 -7.44 -2.51
CA SER A 338 8.31 -6.52 -2.07
C SER A 338 8.57 -5.41 -3.11
N ASN A 339 9.25 -4.34 -2.70
CA ASN A 339 9.59 -3.21 -3.57
C ASN A 339 10.93 -2.59 -3.14
N ASN A 340 11.92 -3.43 -2.96
CA ASN A 340 13.25 -3.05 -2.48
C ASN A 340 14.12 -2.42 -3.58
N THR A 341 13.77 -2.69 -4.86
CA THR A 341 14.49 -2.18 -6.03
C THR A 341 14.02 -0.80 -6.52
N ASP A 342 13.12 -0.12 -5.76
CA ASP A 342 12.57 1.20 -6.13
C ASP A 342 13.55 2.39 -5.93
N GLY A 343 14.78 2.12 -5.54
CA GLY A 343 15.81 3.12 -5.24
C GLY A 343 15.77 3.68 -3.82
N ARG A 344 14.81 3.23 -2.99
CA ARG A 344 14.63 3.64 -1.57
C ARG A 344 14.77 2.46 -0.61
N GLY A 345 14.83 1.23 -1.12
CA GLY A 345 15.03 0.00 -0.37
C GLY A 345 16.46 -0.49 -0.40
N ASN A 346 16.69 -1.63 0.26
CA ASN A 346 17.95 -2.35 0.27
C ASN A 346 17.70 -3.71 -0.37
N PRO A 347 17.84 -3.85 -1.70
CA PRO A 347 17.51 -5.10 -2.38
C PRO A 347 18.47 -6.22 -1.98
N GLY A 348 17.89 -7.37 -1.69
CA GLY A 348 18.59 -8.63 -1.51
C GLY A 348 18.78 -9.39 -2.84
N PRO A 349 19.34 -10.60 -2.80
CA PRO A 349 19.46 -11.45 -3.97
C PRO A 349 18.08 -11.76 -4.57
N ASN A 350 17.94 -11.58 -5.89
CA ASN A 350 16.71 -11.85 -6.67
C ASN A 350 15.50 -11.02 -6.25
N ASP A 351 15.68 -9.88 -5.56
CA ASP A 351 14.59 -8.93 -5.32
C ASP A 351 14.17 -8.25 -6.64
N ASP A 352 12.91 -7.80 -6.78
CA ASP A 352 11.81 -7.94 -5.82
C ASP A 352 11.12 -9.31 -5.97
N LYS A 353 10.24 -9.63 -5.00
CA LYS A 353 9.60 -10.94 -4.94
C LYS A 353 8.11 -10.82 -4.68
N LEU A 354 7.36 -11.81 -5.17
CA LEU A 354 6.02 -12.12 -4.72
C LEU A 354 6.13 -13.24 -3.69
N TYR A 355 5.56 -13.04 -2.52
CA TYR A 355 5.47 -13.99 -1.43
C TYR A 355 4.03 -14.42 -1.20
N LYS A 356 3.84 -15.54 -0.54
CA LYS A 356 2.55 -16.01 -0.04
C LYS A 356 2.66 -16.46 1.41
N ILE A 357 1.58 -16.27 2.16
CA ILE A 357 1.38 -16.82 3.51
C ILE A 357 -0.03 -17.37 3.64
N GLN A 358 -0.18 -18.46 4.39
CA GLN A 358 -1.49 -18.93 4.83
C GLN A 358 -1.94 -18.08 6.01
N LEU A 359 -3.09 -17.44 5.92
CA LEU A 359 -3.70 -16.79 7.07
C LEU A 359 -4.29 -17.86 8.01
N SER A 360 -4.05 -17.71 9.30
CA SER A 360 -4.71 -18.51 10.34
C SER A 360 -6.12 -17.96 10.58
N GLU A 361 -7.07 -18.87 10.82
CA GLU A 361 -8.42 -18.56 11.28
C GLU A 361 -8.45 -17.69 12.54
#